data_ac8da46e45cea64ca2e8d2ea1489965e
#
_entry.id   ac8da46e45cea64ca2e8d2ea1489965e
#
_cell.length_a   1.000
_cell.length_b   1.000
_cell.length_c   1.000
_cell.angle_alpha   90.00
_cell.angle_beta   90.00
_cell.angle_gamma   90.00
#
_symmetry.space_group_name_H-M   'P 1'
#
loop_
_entity.id
_entity.type
_entity.pdbx_description
1 polymer ?
#
loop_
_entity_poly.entity_id
_entity_poly.type
_entity_poly.pdbx_seq_one_letter_code
_entity_poly.pdbx_strand_id
1 'polypeptide(L)'
;MSEKIYTLSELSTMSGTTLRTLRSDIKSGLLLGTKDSGKWVFTEDDLNRYFSHPEIRQRIRSKIHAPAFLFLEALGNPKPSTCLIHDVQDKAEAERLNAVLAAYAKAHANGNMSYTYFYDDEKLCGRFIMTGTTMYIRKAIDLLQ
;
A
#
# COMPACT_ATOMS: atom_id res chain seq x y z
N MET A 1 28.16 10.90 -8.10
CA MET A 1 26.73 10.97 -7.85
C MET A 1 26.43 10.73 -6.38
N SER A 2 25.67 11.62 -5.77
CA SER A 2 25.28 11.43 -4.37
C SER A 2 24.19 10.36 -4.30
N GLU A 3 24.42 9.37 -3.48
CA GLU A 3 23.43 8.34 -3.20
C GLU A 3 22.25 8.96 -2.46
N LYS A 4 21.02 8.61 -2.86
CA LYS A 4 19.83 9.10 -2.20
C LYS A 4 19.70 8.45 -0.82
N ILE A 5 19.47 9.27 0.19
CA ILE A 5 19.38 8.84 1.58
C ILE A 5 17.97 9.14 2.11
N TYR A 6 17.41 8.21 2.83
CA TYR A 6 16.06 8.29 3.39
C TYR A 6 16.11 8.33 4.90
N THR A 7 15.24 9.15 5.49
CA THR A 7 15.07 9.20 6.95
C THR A 7 14.07 8.15 7.40
N LEU A 8 14.04 7.90 8.70
CA LEU A 8 13.08 6.97 9.30
C LEU A 8 11.63 7.44 9.06
N SER A 9 11.40 8.76 9.15
CA SER A 9 10.09 9.36 8.91
C SER A 9 9.64 9.15 7.45
N GLU A 10 10.55 9.37 6.49
CA GLU A 10 10.26 9.14 5.08
C GLU A 10 9.94 7.67 4.82
N LEU A 11 10.70 6.74 5.42
CA LEU A 11 10.45 5.31 5.29
C LEU A 11 9.10 4.93 5.86
N SER A 12 8.71 5.53 6.99
CA SER A 12 7.38 5.31 7.57
C SER A 12 6.27 5.70 6.60
N THR A 13 6.39 6.86 5.96
CA THR A 13 5.43 7.34 4.98
C THR A 13 5.39 6.44 3.74
N MET A 14 6.55 6.05 3.22
CA MET A 14 6.65 5.23 2.02
C MET A 14 6.08 3.82 2.21
N SER A 15 6.30 3.24 3.37
CA SER A 15 5.93 1.83 3.65
C SER A 15 4.56 1.69 4.31
N GLY A 16 3.99 2.78 4.83
CA GLY A 16 2.77 2.71 5.63
C GLY A 16 2.99 2.04 6.99
N THR A 17 4.26 1.86 7.38
CA THR A 17 4.63 1.22 8.64
C THR A 17 4.91 2.29 9.70
N THR A 18 4.44 2.06 10.93
CA THR A 18 4.64 3.03 12.00
C THR A 18 6.11 3.13 12.41
N LEU A 19 6.50 4.27 12.96
CA LEU A 19 7.86 4.46 13.46
C LEU A 19 8.21 3.42 14.53
N ARG A 20 7.25 3.07 15.36
CA ARG A 20 7.44 2.05 16.40
C ARG A 20 7.83 0.70 15.78
N THR A 21 7.12 0.27 14.76
CA THR A 21 7.41 -0.99 14.06
C THR A 21 8.77 -0.92 13.37
N LEU A 22 9.10 0.20 12.72
CA LEU A 22 10.40 0.37 12.06
C LEU A 22 11.54 0.28 13.06
N ARG A 23 11.40 0.91 14.23
CA ARG A 23 12.41 0.82 15.29
C ARG A 23 12.57 -0.59 15.81
N SER A 24 11.46 -1.32 15.92
CA SER A 24 11.49 -2.73 16.29
C SER A 24 12.22 -3.57 15.24
N ASP A 25 12.00 -3.28 13.96
CA ASP A 25 12.67 -3.97 12.85
C ASP A 25 14.18 -3.69 12.83
N ILE A 26 14.58 -2.46 13.17
CA ILE A 26 16.00 -2.12 13.33
C ILE A 26 16.61 -2.97 14.47
N LYS A 27 15.92 -3.04 15.59
CA LYS A 27 16.39 -3.77 16.77
C LYS A 27 16.53 -5.26 16.51
N SER A 28 15.62 -5.85 15.71
CA SER A 28 15.65 -7.26 15.37
C SER A 28 16.60 -7.59 14.22
N GLY A 29 17.18 -6.59 13.55
CA GLY A 29 18.07 -6.79 12.42
C GLY A 29 17.39 -6.93 11.06
N LEU A 30 16.06 -6.78 11.00
CA LEU A 30 15.33 -6.83 9.73
C LEU A 30 15.57 -5.59 8.87
N LEU A 31 15.73 -4.44 9.52
CA LEU A 31 15.98 -3.16 8.84
C LEU A 31 17.38 -2.70 9.21
N LEU A 32 18.26 -2.63 8.20
CA LEU A 32 19.64 -2.20 8.38
C LEU A 32 19.79 -0.77 7.87
N GLY A 33 20.53 0.03 8.61
CA GLY A 33 20.85 1.41 8.23
C GLY A 33 22.06 1.88 9.01
N THR A 34 22.37 3.16 8.88
CA THR A 34 23.46 3.78 9.64
C THR A 34 22.94 4.98 10.43
N LYS A 35 23.64 5.35 11.47
CA LYS A 35 23.33 6.57 12.22
C LYS A 35 24.21 7.70 11.73
N ASP A 36 23.61 8.82 11.39
CA ASP A 36 24.26 10.04 11.02
C ASP A 36 23.77 11.14 11.96
N SER A 37 24.68 11.72 12.75
CA SER A 37 24.35 12.75 13.76
C SER A 37 23.24 12.31 14.72
N GLY A 38 23.26 11.01 15.10
CA GLY A 38 22.30 10.43 16.03
C GLY A 38 20.96 10.02 15.40
N LYS A 39 20.80 10.19 14.10
CA LYS A 39 19.57 9.84 13.40
C LYS A 39 19.80 8.69 12.42
N TRP A 40 18.83 7.81 12.33
CA TRP A 40 18.87 6.71 11.38
C TRP A 40 18.70 7.21 9.94
N VAL A 41 19.57 6.73 9.04
CA VAL A 41 19.49 7.02 7.61
C VAL A 41 19.65 5.70 6.85
N PHE A 42 19.01 5.62 5.68
CA PHE A 42 18.93 4.41 4.88
C PHE A 42 19.24 4.72 3.42
N THR A 43 20.03 3.86 2.78
CA THR A 43 20.30 3.95 1.34
C THR A 43 19.21 3.19 0.57
N GLU A 44 19.19 3.34 -0.76
CA GLU A 44 18.28 2.55 -1.59
C GLU A 44 18.56 1.05 -1.43
N ASP A 45 19.82 0.65 -1.31
CA ASP A 45 20.17 -0.76 -1.09
C ASP A 45 19.60 -1.27 0.22
N ASP A 46 19.66 -0.46 1.28
CA ASP A 46 19.08 -0.81 2.57
C ASP A 46 17.57 -1.04 2.44
N LEU A 47 16.87 -0.16 1.72
CA LEU A 47 15.44 -0.28 1.50
C LEU A 47 15.10 -1.49 0.63
N ASN A 48 15.87 -1.75 -0.41
CA ASN A 48 15.65 -2.91 -1.27
C ASN A 48 15.79 -4.22 -0.49
N ARG A 49 16.78 -4.31 0.39
CA ARG A 49 16.95 -5.48 1.25
C ARG A 49 15.77 -5.64 2.21
N TYR A 50 15.34 -4.55 2.82
CA TYR A 50 14.24 -4.56 3.77
C TYR A 50 12.95 -5.00 3.10
N PHE A 51 12.58 -4.40 1.96
CA PHE A 51 11.35 -4.71 1.25
C PHE A 51 11.38 -6.07 0.55
N SER A 52 12.57 -6.63 0.31
CA SER A 52 12.71 -7.96 -0.26
C SER A 52 12.62 -9.09 0.77
N HIS A 53 12.71 -8.75 2.05
CA HIS A 53 12.61 -9.75 3.13
C HIS A 53 11.22 -10.38 3.15
N PRO A 54 11.11 -11.73 3.15
CA PRO A 54 9.82 -12.41 3.05
C PRO A 54 8.83 -11.98 4.14
N GLU A 55 9.30 -11.77 5.36
CA GLU A 55 8.48 -11.36 6.49
C GLU A 55 7.89 -9.96 6.28
N ILE A 56 8.68 -9.05 5.73
CA ILE A 56 8.24 -7.68 5.45
C ILE A 56 7.25 -7.68 4.29
N ARG A 57 7.52 -8.44 3.23
CA ARG A 57 6.61 -8.57 2.10
C ARG A 57 5.26 -9.11 2.52
N GLN A 58 5.25 -10.13 3.38
CA GLN A 58 4.01 -10.71 3.89
C GLN A 58 3.25 -9.70 4.74
N ARG A 59 3.95 -8.93 5.57
CA ARG A 59 3.34 -7.90 6.42
C ARG A 59 2.65 -6.83 5.57
N ILE A 60 3.32 -6.36 4.52
CA ILE A 60 2.79 -5.35 3.61
C ILE A 60 1.58 -5.91 2.85
N ARG A 61 1.68 -7.13 2.33
CA ARG A 61 0.56 -7.80 1.65
C ARG A 61 -0.66 -7.93 2.56
N SER A 62 -0.45 -8.29 3.82
CA SER A 62 -1.55 -8.43 4.78
C SER A 62 -2.28 -7.10 4.98
N LYS A 63 -1.55 -5.99 5.08
CA LYS A 63 -2.15 -4.67 5.21
C LYS A 63 -2.95 -4.28 3.96
N ILE A 64 -2.40 -4.57 2.79
CA ILE A 64 -3.03 -4.24 1.51
C ILE A 64 -4.32 -5.03 1.32
N HIS A 65 -4.32 -6.29 1.72
CA HIS A 65 -5.48 -7.17 1.55
C HIS A 65 -6.48 -7.10 2.70
N ALA A 66 -6.14 -6.44 3.82
CA ALA A 66 -7.01 -6.37 4.99
C ALA A 66 -8.43 -5.86 4.68
N PRO A 67 -8.64 -4.80 3.87
CA PRO A 67 -10.00 -4.37 3.56
C PRO A 67 -10.84 -5.44 2.88
N ALA A 68 -10.23 -6.25 2.00
CA ALA A 68 -10.94 -7.34 1.33
C ALA A 68 -11.32 -8.43 2.32
N PHE A 69 -10.43 -8.79 3.25
CA PHE A 69 -10.72 -9.78 4.30
C PHE A 69 -11.83 -9.28 5.23
N LEU A 70 -11.78 -8.02 5.62
CA LEU A 70 -12.83 -7.42 6.46
C LEU A 70 -14.17 -7.41 5.71
N PHE A 71 -14.16 -7.17 4.42
CA PHE A 71 -15.36 -7.22 3.59
C PHE A 71 -15.95 -8.63 3.60
N LEU A 72 -15.12 -9.67 3.45
CA LEU A 72 -15.58 -11.05 3.46
C LEU A 72 -16.21 -11.45 4.79
N GLU A 73 -15.70 -10.90 5.90
CA GLU A 73 -16.24 -11.18 7.23
C GLU A 73 -17.52 -10.40 7.55
N ALA A 74 -17.73 -9.26 6.90
CA ALA A 74 -18.86 -8.38 7.16
C ALA A 74 -20.14 -8.82 6.45
N LEU A 75 -20.46 -10.11 6.53
CA LEU A 75 -21.67 -10.68 5.94
C LEU A 75 -22.92 -10.10 6.61
N GLY A 76 -23.92 -9.76 5.80
CA GLY A 76 -25.19 -9.25 6.33
C GLY A 76 -25.27 -7.74 6.46
N ASN A 77 -24.41 -7.01 5.77
CA ASN A 77 -24.44 -5.55 5.75
C ASN A 77 -25.83 -5.05 5.24
N PRO A 78 -26.50 -4.12 5.96
CA PRO A 78 -27.83 -3.64 5.56
C PRO A 78 -27.83 -2.87 4.23
N LYS A 79 -26.69 -2.33 3.80
CA LYS A 79 -26.58 -1.63 2.51
C LYS A 79 -25.87 -2.52 1.50
N PRO A 80 -26.31 -2.51 0.21
CA PRO A 80 -25.58 -3.24 -0.83
C PRO A 80 -24.12 -2.80 -0.87
N SER A 81 -23.21 -3.75 -0.70
CA SER A 81 -21.78 -3.50 -0.67
C SER A 81 -21.06 -4.39 -1.68
N THR A 82 -19.98 -3.90 -2.23
CA THR A 82 -19.21 -4.59 -3.27
C THR A 82 -17.73 -4.52 -2.97
N CYS A 83 -17.02 -5.60 -3.26
CA CYS A 83 -15.56 -5.64 -3.26
C CYS A 83 -15.09 -5.79 -4.70
N LEU A 84 -14.26 -4.87 -5.16
CA LEU A 84 -13.66 -4.89 -6.50
C LEU A 84 -12.17 -5.16 -6.37
N ILE A 85 -11.69 -6.16 -7.11
CA ILE A 85 -10.27 -6.44 -7.26
C ILE A 85 -9.97 -6.34 -8.76
N HIS A 86 -9.08 -5.45 -9.14
CA HIS A 86 -8.77 -5.20 -10.55
C HIS A 86 -7.25 -5.20 -10.74
N ASP A 87 -6.78 -6.03 -11.65
CA ASP A 87 -5.35 -6.19 -11.93
C ASP A 87 -5.00 -5.58 -13.29
N VAL A 88 -3.88 -4.86 -13.35
CA VAL A 88 -3.37 -4.24 -14.56
C VAL A 88 -1.91 -4.58 -14.73
N GLN A 89 -1.55 -5.14 -15.87
CA GLN A 89 -0.18 -5.60 -16.15
C GLN A 89 0.76 -4.48 -16.58
N ASP A 90 0.25 -3.45 -17.25
CA ASP A 90 1.06 -2.31 -17.70
C ASP A 90 1.29 -1.36 -16.52
N LYS A 91 2.56 -1.16 -16.15
CA LYS A 91 2.93 -0.31 -15.02
C LYS A 91 2.51 1.14 -15.22
N ALA A 92 2.70 1.70 -16.42
CA ALA A 92 2.30 3.08 -16.70
C ALA A 92 0.79 3.26 -16.59
N GLU A 93 0.02 2.30 -17.10
CA GLU A 93 -1.43 2.31 -16.99
C GLU A 93 -1.87 2.15 -15.53
N ALA A 94 -1.22 1.27 -14.76
CA ALA A 94 -1.51 1.08 -13.35
C ALA A 94 -1.26 2.37 -12.56
N GLU A 95 -0.17 3.06 -12.83
CA GLU A 95 0.14 4.34 -12.18
C GLU A 95 -0.86 5.43 -12.54
N ARG A 96 -1.28 5.48 -13.80
CA ARG A 96 -2.30 6.42 -14.25
C ARG A 96 -3.64 6.18 -13.54
N LEU A 97 -4.06 4.93 -13.48
CA LEU A 97 -5.30 4.54 -12.80
C LEU A 97 -5.21 4.80 -11.30
N ASN A 98 -4.05 4.55 -10.69
CA ASN A 98 -3.86 4.84 -9.27
C ASN A 98 -4.10 6.31 -8.97
N ALA A 99 -3.58 7.22 -9.79
CA ALA A 99 -3.79 8.65 -9.59
C ALA A 99 -5.27 9.01 -9.64
N VAL A 100 -6.00 8.46 -10.60
CA VAL A 100 -7.44 8.70 -10.77
C VAL A 100 -8.25 8.11 -9.62
N LEU A 101 -8.01 6.85 -9.28
CA LEU A 101 -8.77 6.16 -8.24
C LEU A 101 -8.44 6.66 -6.84
N ALA A 102 -7.19 7.03 -6.58
CA ALA A 102 -6.81 7.60 -5.30
C ALA A 102 -7.50 8.95 -5.08
N ALA A 103 -7.58 9.79 -6.12
CA ALA A 103 -8.30 11.06 -6.03
C ALA A 103 -9.80 10.84 -5.79
N TYR A 104 -10.40 9.87 -6.47
CA TYR A 104 -11.79 9.50 -6.28
C TYR A 104 -12.05 9.01 -4.85
N ALA A 105 -11.20 8.11 -4.35
CA ALA A 105 -11.31 7.57 -3.00
C ALA A 105 -11.17 8.68 -1.95
N LYS A 106 -10.25 9.60 -2.16
CA LYS A 106 -10.04 10.73 -1.24
C LYS A 106 -11.27 11.64 -1.19
N ALA A 107 -11.93 11.85 -2.32
CA ALA A 107 -13.14 12.65 -2.39
C ALA A 107 -14.32 12.01 -1.65
N HIS A 108 -14.27 10.69 -1.44
CA HIS A 108 -15.34 9.92 -0.77
C HIS A 108 -14.85 9.24 0.51
N ALA A 109 -13.88 9.84 1.21
CA ALA A 109 -13.19 9.25 2.35
C ALA A 109 -14.00 9.23 3.65
N ASN A 110 -15.29 9.54 3.61
CA ASN A 110 -16.16 9.63 4.79
C ASN A 110 -16.76 8.27 5.21
N GLY A 111 -16.00 7.19 5.07
CA GLY A 111 -16.40 5.86 5.53
C GLY A 111 -17.20 5.04 4.53
N ASN A 112 -17.44 5.57 3.32
CA ASN A 112 -18.25 4.89 2.32
C ASN A 112 -17.47 3.90 1.45
N MET A 113 -16.15 3.98 1.45
CA MET A 113 -15.32 3.07 0.67
C MET A 113 -13.89 3.04 1.19
N SER A 114 -13.22 1.92 0.95
CA SER A 114 -11.79 1.76 1.16
C SER A 114 -11.10 1.59 -0.19
N TYR A 115 -9.84 1.98 -0.24
CA TYR A 115 -9.04 1.89 -1.47
C TYR A 115 -7.61 1.51 -1.11
N THR A 116 -7.09 0.47 -1.79
CA THR A 116 -5.67 0.12 -1.70
C THR A 116 -5.15 -0.19 -3.10
N TYR A 117 -3.89 0.12 -3.31
CA TYR A 117 -3.18 -0.16 -4.54
C TYR A 117 -1.76 -0.60 -4.21
N PHE A 118 -1.26 -1.60 -4.94
CA PHE A 118 0.15 -1.93 -4.92
C PHE A 118 0.58 -2.50 -6.27
N TYR A 119 1.88 -2.36 -6.56
CA TYR A 119 2.48 -2.95 -7.74
C TYR A 119 3.44 -4.06 -7.32
N ASP A 120 3.25 -5.25 -7.89
CA ASP A 120 4.11 -6.40 -7.63
C ASP A 120 5.16 -6.49 -8.73
N ASP A 121 6.42 -6.19 -8.38
CA ASP A 121 7.52 -6.18 -9.34
C ASP A 121 7.90 -7.58 -9.83
N GLU A 122 7.59 -8.63 -9.08
CA GLU A 122 7.86 -10.01 -9.50
C GLU A 122 6.85 -10.47 -10.54
N LYS A 123 5.57 -10.17 -10.32
CA LYS A 123 4.49 -10.56 -11.22
C LYS A 123 4.21 -9.53 -12.31
N LEU A 124 4.87 -8.37 -12.23
CA LEU A 124 4.69 -7.25 -13.15
C LEU A 124 3.21 -6.88 -13.27
N CYS A 125 2.57 -6.68 -12.13
CA CYS A 125 1.13 -6.46 -12.07
C CYS A 125 0.78 -5.46 -10.97
N GLY A 126 -0.06 -4.49 -11.31
CA GLY A 126 -0.65 -3.57 -10.34
C GLY A 126 -2.03 -4.08 -9.94
N ARG A 127 -2.32 -4.06 -8.64
CA ARG A 127 -3.61 -4.52 -8.11
C ARG A 127 -4.31 -3.41 -7.37
N PHE A 128 -5.57 -3.20 -7.73
CA PHE A 128 -6.47 -2.25 -7.09
C PHE A 128 -7.51 -3.03 -6.29
N ILE A 129 -7.70 -2.67 -5.01
CA ILE A 129 -8.71 -3.28 -4.16
C ILE A 129 -9.58 -2.17 -3.60
N MET A 130 -10.88 -2.25 -3.89
CA MET A 130 -11.86 -1.26 -3.42
C MET A 130 -13.03 -1.98 -2.78
N THR A 131 -13.42 -1.56 -1.60
CA THR A 131 -14.61 -2.08 -0.92
C THR A 131 -15.50 -0.92 -0.51
N GLY A 132 -16.80 -1.13 -0.52
CA GLY A 132 -17.71 -0.09 -0.07
C GLY A 132 -19.11 -0.26 -0.63
N THR A 133 -19.92 0.78 -0.47
CA THR A 133 -21.26 0.81 -1.01
C THR A 133 -21.26 0.64 -2.51
N THR A 134 -22.09 -0.25 -3.04
CA THR A 134 -22.12 -0.64 -4.46
C THR A 134 -22.19 0.57 -5.39
N MET A 135 -22.95 1.60 -5.04
CA MET A 135 -23.07 2.81 -5.84
C MET A 135 -21.70 3.47 -6.09
N TYR A 136 -20.87 3.57 -5.05
CA TYR A 136 -19.51 4.16 -5.18
C TYR A 136 -18.57 3.27 -5.96
N ILE A 137 -18.66 1.96 -5.77
CA ILE A 137 -17.81 1.01 -6.50
C ILE A 137 -18.17 0.99 -7.99
N ARG A 138 -19.46 1.11 -8.31
CA ARG A 138 -19.91 1.20 -9.71
C ARG A 138 -19.30 2.39 -10.43
N LYS A 139 -19.27 3.56 -9.77
CA LYS A 139 -18.62 4.75 -10.34
C LYS A 139 -17.12 4.55 -10.50
N ALA A 140 -16.49 3.84 -9.57
CA ALA A 140 -15.07 3.52 -9.68
C ALA A 140 -14.78 2.63 -10.90
N ILE A 141 -15.65 1.66 -11.17
CA ILE A 141 -15.53 0.79 -12.36
C ILE A 141 -15.54 1.64 -13.63
N ASP A 142 -16.39 2.64 -13.72
CA ASP A 142 -16.44 3.54 -14.88
C ASP A 142 -15.12 4.28 -15.08
N LEU A 143 -14.42 4.58 -14.00
CA LEU A 143 -13.12 5.26 -14.08
C LEU A 143 -11.99 4.35 -14.57
N LEU A 144 -12.19 3.04 -14.56
CA LEU A 144 -11.19 2.08 -15.05
C LEU A 144 -11.10 2.02 -16.58
N GLN A 145 -12.04 2.59 -17.27
CA GLN A 145 -12.10 2.57 -18.74
C GLN A 145 -11.38 3.76 -19.38
#